data_38b5dfec6c921f89d77c5305c870cd76
#
_entry.id   38b5dfec6c921f89d77c5305c870cd76
#
_cell.length_a   1.000
_cell.length_b   1.000
_cell.length_c   1.000
_cell.angle_alpha   90.00
_cell.angle_beta   90.00
_cell.angle_gamma   90.00
#
_symmetry.space_group_name_H-M   'P 1'
#
loop_
_entity.id
_entity.type
_entity.pdbx_description
1 polymer ?
#
loop_
_entity_poly.entity_id
_entity_poly.type
_entity_poly.pdbx_seq_one_letter_code
_entity_poly.pdbx_strand_id
1 'polypeptide(L)'
;MFTVTVDQMDKFKSLVPMLVAATEKEPGALQFECDVGDDQKTVDFFERYTDSKAALFHQTESFAPLSKEFFTVARLTRWVIYGTPSDEFKKANADFHPIYMTPFDGFVR
;
A
#
# COMPACT_ATOMS: atom_id res chain seq x y z
N MET A 1 -0.16 2.69 5.98
CA MET A 1 1.10 3.25 5.45
C MET A 1 2.05 2.13 5.06
N PHE A 2 2.42 2.09 3.81
CA PHE A 2 3.26 1.04 3.23
C PHE A 2 4.56 1.71 2.79
N THR A 3 5.66 1.37 3.45
CA THR A 3 6.96 2.02 3.23
C THR A 3 7.91 1.06 2.54
N VAL A 4 8.51 1.50 1.45
CA VAL A 4 9.49 0.73 0.70
C VAL A 4 10.78 1.52 0.52
N THR A 5 11.87 0.78 0.31
CA THR A 5 13.13 1.34 -0.17
C THR A 5 13.29 0.94 -1.63
N VAL A 6 13.56 1.92 -2.48
CA VAL A 6 13.61 1.75 -3.93
C VAL A 6 15.06 1.76 -4.42
N ASP A 7 15.44 0.73 -5.16
CA ASP A 7 16.80 0.59 -5.70
C ASP A 7 16.93 1.19 -7.11
N GLN A 8 15.83 1.17 -7.89
CA GLN A 8 15.82 1.66 -9.28
C GLN A 8 14.65 2.65 -9.43
N MET A 9 14.89 3.88 -9.00
CA MET A 9 13.84 4.91 -8.93
C MET A 9 13.20 5.21 -10.28
N ASP A 10 13.97 5.24 -11.37
CA ASP A 10 13.42 5.51 -12.71
C ASP A 10 12.41 4.45 -13.14
N LYS A 11 12.73 3.18 -12.92
CA LYS A 11 11.81 2.08 -13.21
C LYS A 11 10.59 2.13 -12.30
N PHE A 12 10.81 2.43 -11.03
CA PHE A 12 9.73 2.57 -10.05
C PHE A 12 8.75 3.66 -10.46
N LYS A 13 9.26 4.83 -10.85
CA LYS A 13 8.44 5.97 -11.30
C LYS A 13 7.68 5.68 -12.59
N SER A 14 8.13 4.72 -13.39
CA SER A 14 7.40 4.27 -14.58
C SER A 14 6.30 3.27 -14.23
N LEU A 15 6.51 2.49 -13.17
CA LEU A 15 5.57 1.46 -12.73
C LEU A 15 4.39 2.03 -11.93
N VAL A 16 4.66 2.99 -11.04
CA VAL A 16 3.66 3.54 -10.12
C VAL A 16 2.43 4.13 -10.81
N PRO A 17 2.55 4.89 -11.91
CA PRO A 17 1.37 5.42 -12.61
C PRO A 17 0.39 4.33 -13.08
N MET A 18 0.90 3.16 -13.43
CA MET A 18 0.06 2.01 -13.81
C MET A 18 -0.73 1.50 -12.61
N LEU A 19 -0.08 1.42 -11.46
CA LEU A 19 -0.71 1.00 -10.22
C LEU A 19 -1.76 2.02 -9.75
N VAL A 20 -1.43 3.31 -9.83
CA VAL A 20 -2.36 4.40 -9.50
C VAL A 20 -3.61 4.33 -10.39
N ALA A 21 -3.42 4.16 -11.70
CA ALA A 21 -4.54 4.10 -12.65
C ALA A 21 -5.44 2.89 -12.36
N ALA A 22 -4.87 1.74 -12.05
CA ALA A 22 -5.63 0.55 -11.70
C ALA A 22 -6.40 0.74 -10.39
N THR A 23 -5.76 1.34 -9.39
CA THR A 23 -6.36 1.57 -8.07
C THR A 23 -7.49 2.59 -8.12
N GLU A 24 -7.34 3.63 -8.94
CA GLU A 24 -8.37 4.67 -9.11
C GLU A 24 -9.70 4.12 -9.59
N LYS A 25 -9.68 3.01 -10.31
CA LYS A 25 -10.89 2.34 -10.80
C LYS A 25 -11.62 1.53 -9.72
N GLU A 26 -11.00 1.31 -8.57
CA GLU A 26 -11.58 0.52 -7.48
C GLU A 26 -12.55 1.39 -6.67
N PRO A 27 -13.85 1.05 -6.60
CA PRO A 27 -14.82 1.87 -5.87
C PRO A 27 -14.52 1.99 -4.38
N GLY A 28 -13.88 0.98 -3.79
CA GLY A 28 -13.55 0.96 -2.37
C GLY A 28 -12.22 1.58 -2.01
N ALA A 29 -11.44 2.06 -2.98
CA ALA A 29 -10.18 2.76 -2.71
C ALA A 29 -10.48 4.26 -2.57
N LEU A 30 -10.26 4.78 -1.37
CA LEU A 30 -10.56 6.18 -1.03
C LEU A 30 -9.36 7.10 -1.22
N GLN A 31 -8.16 6.56 -1.08
CA GLN A 31 -6.93 7.33 -1.18
C GLN A 31 -5.79 6.38 -1.56
N PHE A 32 -4.98 6.82 -2.50
CA PHE A 32 -3.78 6.11 -2.89
C PHE A 32 -2.75 7.15 -3.36
N GLU A 33 -1.84 7.51 -2.48
CA GLU A 33 -0.81 8.52 -2.75
C GLU A 33 0.58 7.94 -2.53
N CYS A 34 1.51 8.36 -3.35
CA CYS A 34 2.88 7.89 -3.32
C CYS A 34 3.81 9.09 -3.11
N ASP A 35 4.51 9.11 -1.98
CA ASP A 35 5.44 10.20 -1.62
C ASP A 35 6.86 9.68 -1.60
N VAL A 36 7.77 10.45 -2.18
CA VAL A 36 9.20 10.12 -2.27
C VAL A 36 9.97 11.00 -1.29
N GLY A 37 10.81 10.37 -0.47
CA GLY A 37 11.67 11.09 0.47
C GLY A 37 12.76 11.89 -0.23
N ASP A 38 13.36 12.83 0.50
CA ASP A 38 14.47 13.64 -0.01
C ASP A 38 15.69 12.78 -0.38
N ASP A 39 15.82 11.60 0.23
CA ASP A 39 16.89 10.65 -0.09
C ASP A 39 16.74 10.00 -1.47
N GLN A 40 15.59 10.19 -2.14
CA GLN A 40 15.25 9.60 -3.42
C GLN A 40 15.30 8.07 -3.40
N LYS A 41 15.07 7.46 -2.25
CA LYS A 41 15.09 6.01 -2.03
C LYS A 41 13.90 5.54 -1.20
N THR A 42 13.49 6.31 -0.19
CA THR A 42 12.36 5.96 0.68
C THR A 42 11.06 6.43 0.04
N VAL A 43 10.09 5.54 -0.04
CA VAL A 43 8.77 5.85 -0.60
C VAL A 43 7.70 5.37 0.35
N ASP A 44 6.74 6.25 0.64
CA ASP A 44 5.56 5.93 1.42
C ASP A 44 4.33 5.91 0.53
N PHE A 45 3.51 4.89 0.69
CA PHE A 45 2.17 4.83 0.10
C PHE A 45 1.14 5.08 1.20
N PHE A 46 0.34 6.12 1.02
CA PHE A 46 -0.81 6.40 1.87
C PHE A 46 -2.03 5.81 1.20
N GLU A 47 -2.58 4.74 1.79
CA GLU A 47 -3.68 3.99 1.21
C GLU A 47 -4.84 3.95 2.19
N ARG A 48 -6.04 4.26 1.70
CA ARG A 48 -7.27 4.15 2.49
C ARG A 48 -8.32 3.41 1.70
N TYR A 49 -9.01 2.52 2.38
CA TYR A 49 -10.07 1.70 1.80
C TYR A 49 -11.33 1.78 2.66
N THR A 50 -12.49 1.55 2.06
CA THR A 50 -13.76 1.57 2.78
C THR A 50 -13.84 0.50 3.87
N ASP A 51 -13.21 -0.65 3.64
CA ASP A 51 -13.19 -1.79 4.57
C ASP A 51 -12.06 -2.75 4.19
N SER A 52 -11.91 -3.82 4.99
CA SER A 52 -10.90 -4.85 4.74
C SER A 52 -11.11 -5.59 3.42
N LYS A 53 -12.36 -5.77 3.02
CA LYS A 53 -12.71 -6.44 1.77
C LYS A 53 -12.20 -5.65 0.57
N ALA A 54 -12.36 -4.32 0.60
CA ALA A 54 -11.84 -3.44 -0.44
C ALA A 54 -10.31 -3.44 -0.50
N ALA A 55 -9.65 -3.50 0.66
CA ALA A 55 -8.19 -3.61 0.72
C ALA A 55 -7.70 -4.94 0.14
N LEU A 56 -8.36 -6.04 0.45
CA LEU A 56 -8.04 -7.35 -0.13
C LEU A 56 -8.26 -7.36 -1.64
N PHE A 57 -9.33 -6.73 -2.11
CA PHE A 57 -9.62 -6.59 -3.54
C PHE A 57 -8.47 -5.86 -4.23
N HIS A 58 -7.97 -4.76 -3.63
CA HIS A 58 -6.81 -4.03 -4.16
C HIS A 58 -5.61 -4.95 -4.31
N GLN A 59 -5.31 -5.73 -3.29
CA GLN A 59 -4.14 -6.62 -3.28
C GLN A 59 -4.21 -7.68 -4.39
N THR A 60 -5.39 -8.22 -4.65
CA THR A 60 -5.56 -9.31 -5.62
C THR A 60 -5.79 -8.83 -7.04
N GLU A 61 -6.49 -7.70 -7.23
CA GLU A 61 -6.90 -7.25 -8.57
C GLU A 61 -5.95 -6.19 -9.16
N SER A 62 -5.53 -5.20 -8.38
CA SER A 62 -4.71 -4.11 -8.88
C SER A 62 -3.22 -4.32 -8.63
N PHE A 63 -2.86 -4.75 -7.43
CA PHE A 63 -1.46 -4.89 -7.06
C PHE A 63 -0.84 -6.20 -7.55
N ALA A 64 -1.52 -7.32 -7.38
CA ALA A 64 -0.95 -8.63 -7.71
C ALA A 64 -0.37 -8.73 -9.12
N PRO A 65 -1.03 -8.20 -10.18
CA PRO A 65 -0.45 -8.26 -11.52
C PRO A 65 0.87 -7.51 -11.67
N LEU A 66 1.13 -6.51 -10.82
CA LEU A 66 2.33 -5.67 -10.87
C LEU A 66 3.33 -6.01 -9.75
N SER A 67 2.96 -6.91 -8.83
CA SER A 67 3.74 -7.16 -7.61
C SER A 67 5.14 -7.68 -7.90
N LYS A 68 5.29 -8.54 -8.89
CA LYS A 68 6.60 -9.12 -9.24
C LYS A 68 7.55 -8.03 -9.70
N GLU A 69 7.12 -7.16 -10.61
CA GLU A 69 7.94 -6.05 -11.09
C GLU A 69 8.21 -5.05 -9.97
N PHE A 70 7.19 -4.77 -9.15
CA PHE A 70 7.30 -3.88 -8.01
C PHE A 70 8.43 -4.34 -7.07
N PHE A 71 8.41 -5.60 -6.65
CA PHE A 71 9.41 -6.12 -5.72
C PHE A 71 10.77 -6.43 -6.36
N THR A 72 10.90 -6.26 -7.68
CA THR A 72 12.19 -6.28 -8.36
C THR A 72 12.94 -4.96 -8.13
N VAL A 73 12.22 -3.84 -8.01
CA VAL A 73 12.81 -2.50 -7.90
C VAL A 73 12.66 -1.87 -6.52
N ALA A 74 11.86 -2.47 -5.64
CA ALA A 74 11.56 -1.93 -4.31
C ALA A 74 11.52 -3.06 -3.27
N ARG A 75 11.86 -2.72 -2.03
CA ARG A 75 11.83 -3.65 -0.90
C ARG A 75 10.94 -3.09 0.20
N LEU A 76 9.97 -3.88 0.66
CA LEU A 76 9.12 -3.50 1.78
C LEU A 76 9.95 -3.41 3.06
N THR A 77 9.95 -2.25 3.71
CA THR A 77 10.70 -2.01 4.94
C THR A 77 9.81 -1.83 6.15
N ARG A 78 8.58 -1.33 5.96
CA ARG A 78 7.63 -1.14 7.05
C ARG A 78 6.22 -1.05 6.50
N TRP A 79 5.28 -1.71 7.16
CA TRP A 79 3.87 -1.63 6.81
C TRP A 79 3.05 -1.44 8.08
N VAL A 80 2.40 -0.29 8.20
CA VAL A 80 1.53 0.03 9.32
C VAL A 80 0.09 0.10 8.83
N ILE A 81 -0.78 -0.65 9.46
CA ILE A 81 -2.19 -0.72 9.12
C ILE A 81 -2.98 -0.12 10.28
N TYR A 82 -3.68 0.98 9.98
CA TYR A 82 -4.47 1.73 10.95
C TYR A 82 -5.93 1.32 10.82
N GLY A 83 -6.57 1.07 11.94
CA GLY A 83 -7.98 0.72 11.97
C GLY A 83 -8.24 -0.64 12.62
N THR A 84 -9.33 -1.27 12.24
CA THR A 84 -9.74 -2.57 12.79
C THR A 84 -9.94 -3.56 11.64
N PRO A 85 -8.84 -4.03 11.01
CA PRO A 85 -8.97 -4.95 9.90
C PRO A 85 -9.57 -6.30 10.32
N SER A 86 -10.20 -6.98 9.38
CA SER A 86 -10.81 -8.28 9.61
C SER A 86 -9.75 -9.36 9.86
N ASP A 87 -10.18 -10.46 10.47
CA ASP A 87 -9.30 -11.62 10.65
C ASP A 87 -8.83 -12.20 9.32
N GLU A 88 -9.69 -12.18 8.30
CA GLU A 88 -9.34 -12.61 6.96
C GLU A 88 -8.20 -11.76 6.38
N PHE A 89 -8.26 -10.44 6.54
CA PHE A 89 -7.20 -9.54 6.10
C PHE A 89 -5.89 -9.83 6.83
N LYS A 90 -5.93 -9.98 8.14
CA LYS A 90 -4.74 -10.27 8.94
C LYS A 90 -4.10 -11.59 8.54
N LYS A 91 -4.92 -12.61 8.31
CA LYS A 91 -4.45 -13.94 7.89
C LYS A 91 -3.80 -13.88 6.51
N ALA A 92 -4.42 -13.18 5.57
CA ALA A 92 -3.90 -13.06 4.19
C ALA A 92 -2.56 -12.35 4.13
N ASN A 93 -2.28 -11.45 5.09
CA ASN A 93 -1.08 -10.61 5.09
C ASN A 93 -0.07 -10.97 6.18
N ALA A 94 -0.25 -12.10 6.86
CA ALA A 94 0.57 -12.49 8.01
C ALA A 94 2.06 -12.60 7.66
N ASP A 95 2.40 -13.06 6.47
CA ASP A 95 3.79 -13.26 6.06
C ASP A 95 4.57 -11.95 5.90
N PHE A 96 3.88 -10.83 5.74
CA PHE A 96 4.52 -9.51 5.63
C PHE A 96 4.74 -8.85 6.99
N HIS A 97 4.26 -9.45 8.07
CA HIS A 97 4.41 -8.96 9.45
C HIS A 97 4.00 -7.49 9.61
N PRO A 98 2.79 -7.08 9.16
CA PRO A 98 2.38 -5.70 9.33
C PRO A 98 2.19 -5.31 10.78
N ILE A 99 2.40 -4.02 11.06
CA ILE A 99 2.15 -3.43 12.38
C ILE A 99 0.71 -2.93 12.39
N TYR A 100 -0.09 -3.35 13.37
CA TYR A 100 -1.49 -2.92 13.50
C TYR A 100 -1.61 -1.84 14.57
N MET A 101 -2.25 -0.72 14.20
CA MET A 101 -2.50 0.41 15.07
C MET A 101 -4.00 0.68 15.13
N THR A 102 -4.59 0.48 16.31
CA THR A 102 -6.01 0.71 16.53
C THR A 102 -6.27 2.16 16.91
N PRO A 103 -7.26 2.83 16.31
CA PRO A 103 -7.59 4.20 16.67
C PRO A 103 -7.96 4.31 18.15
N PHE A 104 -7.44 5.33 18.80
CA PHE A 104 -7.70 5.60 20.20
C PHE A 104 -8.45 6.91 20.40
N ASP A 105 -7.95 8.01 19.80
CA ASP A 105 -8.53 9.34 19.96
C ASP A 105 -8.07 10.23 18.81
N GLY A 106 -8.84 11.27 18.49
CA GLY A 106 -8.52 12.20 17.44
C GLY A 106 -9.72 12.51 16.55
N PHE A 107 -9.49 13.30 15.50
CA PHE A 107 -10.52 13.59 14.51
C PHE A 107 -9.93 13.81 13.13
N VAL A 108 -10.79 13.71 12.11
CA VAL A 108 -10.46 14.04 10.72
C VAL A 108 -11.50 15.07 10.24
N ARG A 109 -11.05 16.14 9.56
CA ARG A 109 -11.95 17.12 8.95
C ARG A 109 -12.28 16.79 7.51
#